data_a853c4c9c6968b0fb77054348545ffeb
#
_entry.id   a853c4c9c6968b0fb77054348545ffeb
#
_cell.length_a   1.000
_cell.length_b   1.000
_cell.length_c   1.000
_cell.angle_alpha   90.00
_cell.angle_beta   90.00
_cell.angle_gamma   90.00
#
_symmetry.space_group_name_H-M   'P 1'
#
loop_
_entity.id
_entity.type
_entity.pdbx_description
1 polymer ?
#
loop_
_entity_poly.entity_id
_entity_poly.type
_entity_poly.pdbx_seq_one_letter_code
_entity_poly.pdbx_strand_id
1 'polypeptide(L)'
;NMFRQSPPQQMPGSGLLPPDWLGGDLIANGLRAISRQHGNLLVHYGTPQGFLPLRQQLQLKLAELEIAAAPEQFVTTAGVTQALDLVARHFLQPGDTVFVDDPAWFLMFGSFATLGAKVVGIPRGADGPDVAALAQMAVLHRPKLYVINSVLHNPTSTSLSAAKAFQVLKIAEQHGITIVEDDIYCDMHPGAAVQPATRIAALDQLQRVIYLGGFSKTLAANLRVGFIATSAELAKRLADRKILSTLTTSEVGERVVYKILSDGHYRKHADRLRGKLDAVRDKAIRQLERIGMTIDIRAPAGMFVWADAGCDTNPLAERAMAQDYLLAPGSLFSPRQLPSTRMRINVAALTDAGLLRFLEREIAAGRA
;
A
#
# COMPACT_ATOMS: atom_id res chain seq x y z
N ASN A 1 15.61 -9.33 -4.51
CA ASN A 1 14.62 -10.26 -5.05
C ASN A 1 13.40 -10.34 -4.11
N MET A 2 12.33 -9.60 -4.41
CA MET A 2 11.10 -9.50 -3.59
C MET A 2 10.33 -10.82 -3.40
N PHE A 3 10.55 -11.79 -4.28
CA PHE A 3 9.85 -13.07 -4.28
C PHE A 3 10.68 -14.22 -3.73
N ARG A 4 11.81 -13.89 -3.09
CA ARG A 4 12.64 -14.90 -2.42
C ARG A 4 11.85 -15.53 -1.28
N GLN A 5 11.84 -16.85 -1.24
CA GLN A 5 11.23 -17.63 -0.16
C GLN A 5 12.29 -17.88 0.93
N SER A 6 12.50 -16.89 1.78
CA SER A 6 13.34 -17.00 2.97
C SER A 6 12.47 -16.84 4.22
N PRO A 7 12.92 -17.31 5.39
CA PRO A 7 12.21 -17.08 6.64
C PRO A 7 11.92 -15.60 6.89
N PRO A 8 10.71 -15.22 7.34
CA PRO A 8 10.34 -13.82 7.52
C PRO A 8 11.33 -12.98 8.33
N GLN A 9 11.94 -13.56 9.36
CA GLN A 9 12.93 -12.91 10.23
C GLN A 9 14.24 -12.55 9.51
N GLN A 10 14.50 -13.14 8.34
CA GLN A 10 15.63 -12.79 7.47
C GLN A 10 15.24 -11.75 6.41
N MET A 11 13.99 -11.30 6.38
CA MET A 11 13.45 -10.43 5.34
C MET A 11 12.84 -9.12 5.87
N PRO A 12 13.56 -8.33 6.71
CA PRO A 12 13.00 -7.08 7.24
C PRO A 12 12.77 -6.02 6.16
N GLY A 13 13.33 -6.18 4.98
CA GLY A 13 13.01 -5.36 3.80
C GLY A 13 11.70 -5.75 3.11
N SER A 14 11.07 -6.87 3.48
CA SER A 14 9.81 -7.32 2.87
C SER A 14 8.63 -6.45 3.31
N GLY A 15 7.67 -6.29 2.41
CA GLY A 15 6.39 -5.61 2.68
C GLY A 15 5.26 -6.56 3.08
N LEU A 16 5.56 -7.72 3.66
CA LEU A 16 4.61 -8.73 4.10
C LEU A 16 4.72 -8.98 5.61
N LEU A 17 3.59 -9.29 6.23
CA LEU A 17 3.56 -9.78 7.61
C LEU A 17 3.95 -11.27 7.67
N PRO A 18 4.41 -11.77 8.83
CA PRO A 18 4.65 -13.20 9.03
C PRO A 18 3.42 -14.03 8.68
N PRO A 19 3.55 -15.18 8.00
CA PRO A 19 2.42 -16.00 7.55
C PRO A 19 1.47 -16.44 8.68
N ASP A 20 2.00 -16.71 9.87
CA ASP A 20 1.24 -17.09 11.06
C ASP A 20 0.41 -15.93 11.67
N TRP A 21 0.63 -14.69 11.20
CA TRP A 21 -0.18 -13.53 11.57
C TRP A 21 -1.39 -13.37 10.65
N LEU A 22 -1.30 -13.86 9.43
CA LEU A 22 -2.30 -13.67 8.37
C LEU A 22 -3.50 -14.61 8.52
N GLY A 23 -4.53 -14.39 7.70
CA GLY A 23 -5.82 -15.05 7.79
C GLY A 23 -5.90 -16.46 7.17
N GLY A 24 -4.85 -17.29 7.25
CA GLY A 24 -4.82 -18.61 6.63
C GLY A 24 -6.01 -19.51 6.97
N ASP A 25 -6.38 -19.60 8.25
CA ASP A 25 -7.52 -20.39 8.70
C ASP A 25 -8.86 -19.83 8.20
N LEU A 26 -9.00 -18.50 8.17
CA LEU A 26 -10.20 -17.84 7.64
C LEU A 26 -10.37 -18.15 6.15
N ILE A 27 -9.28 -18.13 5.40
CA ILE A 27 -9.26 -18.46 3.97
C ILE A 27 -9.62 -19.94 3.75
N ALA A 28 -9.00 -20.85 4.50
CA ALA A 28 -9.28 -22.28 4.40
C ALA A 28 -10.76 -22.60 4.73
N ASN A 29 -11.33 -21.93 5.74
CA ASN A 29 -12.75 -22.04 6.09
C ASN A 29 -13.65 -21.48 4.98
N GLY A 30 -13.31 -20.31 4.43
CA GLY A 30 -14.03 -19.71 3.31
C GLY A 30 -14.05 -20.60 2.08
N LEU A 31 -12.91 -21.17 1.69
CA LEU A 31 -12.79 -22.10 0.55
C LEU A 31 -13.65 -23.34 0.76
N ARG A 32 -13.62 -23.96 1.96
CA ARG A 32 -14.47 -25.11 2.28
C ARG A 32 -15.96 -24.78 2.20
N ALA A 33 -16.36 -23.61 2.66
CA ALA A 33 -17.76 -23.16 2.58
C ALA A 33 -18.22 -22.99 1.12
N ILE A 34 -17.39 -22.37 0.29
CA ILE A 34 -17.71 -22.12 -1.13
C ILE A 34 -17.79 -23.43 -1.90
N SER A 35 -16.83 -24.35 -1.70
CA SER A 35 -16.80 -25.64 -2.42
C SER A 35 -18.02 -26.51 -2.13
N ARG A 36 -18.64 -26.40 -0.96
CA ARG A 36 -19.84 -27.17 -0.58
C ARG A 36 -21.13 -26.60 -1.18
N GLN A 37 -21.17 -25.30 -1.45
CA GLN A 37 -22.43 -24.63 -1.79
C GLN A 37 -22.70 -24.55 -3.29
N HIS A 38 -21.66 -24.47 -4.15
CA HIS A 38 -21.87 -23.98 -5.51
C HIS A 38 -20.86 -24.51 -6.54
N GLY A 39 -20.68 -25.82 -6.66
CA GLY A 39 -19.75 -26.40 -7.66
C GLY A 39 -19.91 -25.80 -9.09
N ASN A 40 -21.16 -25.61 -9.52
CA ASN A 40 -21.44 -25.03 -10.85
C ASN A 40 -21.04 -23.55 -11.00
N LEU A 41 -21.00 -22.77 -9.91
CA LEU A 41 -20.60 -21.35 -9.98
C LEU A 41 -19.09 -21.17 -10.19
N LEU A 42 -18.30 -22.19 -9.86
CA LEU A 42 -16.84 -22.14 -9.98
C LEU A 42 -16.34 -22.35 -11.41
N VAL A 43 -17.22 -22.76 -12.35
CA VAL A 43 -16.87 -23.04 -13.74
C VAL A 43 -17.22 -21.90 -14.71
N HIS A 44 -17.85 -20.84 -14.23
CA HIS A 44 -18.22 -19.68 -15.03
C HIS A 44 -17.27 -18.50 -14.79
N TYR A 45 -17.22 -17.61 -15.75
CA TYR A 45 -16.58 -16.30 -15.55
C TYR A 45 -17.35 -15.50 -14.49
N GLY A 46 -16.61 -14.74 -13.68
CA GLY A 46 -17.18 -13.69 -12.85
C GLY A 46 -17.69 -12.51 -13.70
N THR A 47 -18.10 -11.44 -13.03
CA THR A 47 -18.46 -10.20 -13.74
C THR A 47 -17.25 -9.28 -13.88
N PRO A 48 -17.13 -8.50 -14.96
CA PRO A 48 -16.03 -7.55 -15.14
C PRO A 48 -15.91 -6.54 -13.99
N GLN A 49 -17.04 -6.09 -13.47
CA GLN A 49 -17.07 -5.15 -12.33
C GLN A 49 -16.74 -5.83 -10.99
N GLY A 50 -16.92 -7.15 -10.91
CA GLY A 50 -16.68 -7.96 -9.71
C GLY A 50 -17.96 -8.43 -9.01
N PHE A 51 -17.82 -9.37 -8.11
CA PHE A 51 -18.89 -10.03 -7.38
C PHE A 51 -19.74 -9.03 -6.58
N LEU A 52 -21.01 -8.86 -6.93
CA LEU A 52 -21.90 -7.87 -6.35
C LEU A 52 -21.99 -7.93 -4.82
N PRO A 53 -22.15 -9.11 -4.17
CA PRO A 53 -22.18 -9.15 -2.72
C PRO A 53 -20.90 -8.67 -2.05
N LEU A 54 -19.73 -8.87 -2.66
CA LEU A 54 -18.48 -8.29 -2.17
C LEU A 54 -18.52 -6.76 -2.30
N ARG A 55 -18.97 -6.22 -3.43
CA ARG A 55 -19.07 -4.77 -3.63
C ARG A 55 -20.02 -4.10 -2.62
N GLN A 56 -21.10 -4.79 -2.22
CA GLN A 56 -21.98 -4.36 -1.13
C GLN A 56 -21.27 -4.35 0.24
N GLN A 57 -20.42 -5.35 0.53
CA GLN A 57 -19.59 -5.32 1.74
C GLN A 57 -18.53 -4.20 1.70
N LEU A 58 -17.95 -3.92 0.54
CA LEU A 58 -17.02 -2.82 0.37
C LEU A 58 -17.70 -1.45 0.56
N GLN A 59 -18.95 -1.30 0.15
CA GLN A 59 -19.77 -0.12 0.46
C GLN A 59 -19.85 0.12 1.97
N LEU A 60 -20.18 -0.91 2.76
CA LEU A 60 -20.24 -0.81 4.21
C LEU A 60 -18.88 -0.48 4.82
N LYS A 61 -17.83 -1.11 4.30
CA LYS A 61 -16.45 -0.85 4.74
C LYS A 61 -16.03 0.60 4.48
N LEU A 62 -16.33 1.17 3.32
CA LEU A 62 -15.99 2.56 3.02
C LEU A 62 -16.85 3.55 3.79
N ALA A 63 -18.10 3.21 4.10
CA ALA A 63 -18.94 4.04 4.97
C ALA A 63 -18.35 4.22 6.38
N GLU A 64 -17.68 3.20 6.93
CA GLU A 64 -16.93 3.31 8.20
C GLU A 64 -15.74 4.29 8.11
N LEU A 65 -15.25 4.57 6.89
CA LEU A 65 -14.19 5.52 6.60
C LEU A 65 -14.73 6.89 6.12
N GLU A 66 -16.03 7.13 6.30
CA GLU A 66 -16.74 8.36 5.88
C GLU A 66 -16.69 8.59 4.35
N ILE A 67 -16.57 7.53 3.56
CA ILE A 67 -16.60 7.57 2.10
C ILE A 67 -17.91 6.96 1.64
N ALA A 68 -18.83 7.79 1.12
CA ALA A 68 -20.08 7.32 0.55
C ALA A 68 -19.84 6.75 -0.85
N ALA A 69 -20.21 5.49 -1.05
CA ALA A 69 -20.11 4.81 -2.33
C ALA A 69 -21.25 3.82 -2.52
N ALA A 70 -21.85 3.79 -3.71
CA ALA A 70 -22.80 2.76 -4.10
C ALA A 70 -22.07 1.55 -4.73
N PRO A 71 -22.65 0.34 -4.76
CA PRO A 71 -22.01 -0.84 -5.33
C PRO A 71 -21.53 -0.67 -6.80
N GLU A 72 -22.17 0.20 -7.56
CA GLU A 72 -21.84 0.53 -8.96
C GLU A 72 -20.53 1.33 -9.09
N GLN A 73 -20.07 1.93 -8.00
CA GLN A 73 -18.83 2.71 -7.94
C GLN A 73 -17.57 1.85 -7.68
N PHE A 74 -17.75 0.54 -7.50
CA PHE A 74 -16.63 -0.39 -7.27
C PHE A 74 -16.28 -1.21 -8.49
N VAL A 75 -14.97 -1.45 -8.66
CA VAL A 75 -14.42 -2.46 -9.57
C VAL A 75 -13.43 -3.31 -8.79
N THR A 76 -13.66 -4.62 -8.73
CA THR A 76 -12.71 -5.54 -8.11
C THR A 76 -11.48 -5.75 -8.99
N THR A 77 -10.33 -5.98 -8.39
CA THR A 77 -9.05 -6.13 -9.08
C THR A 77 -8.21 -7.25 -8.46
N ALA A 78 -7.23 -7.75 -9.20
CA ALA A 78 -6.23 -8.68 -8.69
C ALA A 78 -5.18 -7.96 -7.80
N GLY A 79 -5.67 -7.35 -6.71
CA GLY A 79 -4.91 -6.50 -5.80
C GLY A 79 -4.71 -5.08 -6.32
N VAL A 80 -4.16 -4.21 -5.47
CA VAL A 80 -3.93 -2.79 -5.78
C VAL A 80 -2.98 -2.59 -6.96
N THR A 81 -2.07 -3.52 -7.21
CA THR A 81 -1.16 -3.45 -8.38
C THR A 81 -1.93 -3.42 -9.70
N GLN A 82 -2.93 -4.29 -9.87
CA GLN A 82 -3.79 -4.24 -11.06
C GLN A 82 -4.67 -3.00 -11.06
N ALA A 83 -5.16 -2.56 -9.89
CA ALA A 83 -5.93 -1.33 -9.78
C ALA A 83 -5.15 -0.13 -10.31
N LEU A 84 -3.89 0.02 -9.90
CA LEU A 84 -2.98 1.06 -10.38
C LEU A 84 -2.73 0.95 -11.89
N ASP A 85 -2.50 -0.25 -12.41
CA ASP A 85 -2.27 -0.47 -13.84
C ASP A 85 -3.51 -0.08 -14.68
N LEU A 86 -4.72 -0.48 -14.23
CA LEU A 86 -5.97 -0.11 -14.93
C LEU A 86 -6.19 1.40 -14.96
N VAL A 87 -5.98 2.08 -13.83
CA VAL A 87 -6.09 3.54 -13.73
C VAL A 87 -5.03 4.21 -14.58
N ALA A 88 -3.77 3.78 -14.48
CA ALA A 88 -2.68 4.35 -15.24
C ALA A 88 -2.92 4.24 -16.75
N ARG A 89 -3.30 3.06 -17.25
CA ARG A 89 -3.65 2.85 -18.66
C ARG A 89 -4.88 3.63 -19.13
N HIS A 90 -5.76 4.01 -18.22
CA HIS A 90 -6.93 4.83 -18.57
C HIS A 90 -6.54 6.30 -18.76
N PHE A 91 -5.68 6.83 -17.91
CA PHE A 91 -5.37 8.27 -17.87
C PHE A 91 -4.10 8.68 -18.61
N LEU A 92 -3.09 7.77 -18.68
CA LEU A 92 -1.76 8.12 -19.16
C LEU A 92 -1.54 7.71 -20.63
N GLN A 93 -0.89 8.61 -21.35
CA GLN A 93 -0.29 8.37 -22.65
C GLN A 93 1.24 8.49 -22.53
N PRO A 94 2.04 7.92 -23.46
CA PRO A 94 3.48 8.14 -23.46
C PRO A 94 3.84 9.63 -23.45
N GLY A 95 4.70 10.03 -22.52
CA GLY A 95 5.11 11.42 -22.30
C GLY A 95 4.31 12.19 -21.25
N ASP A 96 3.14 11.68 -20.82
CA ASP A 96 2.39 12.27 -19.69
C ASP A 96 3.16 12.18 -18.40
N THR A 97 2.92 13.12 -17.49
CA THR A 97 3.53 13.13 -16.15
C THR A 97 2.58 12.55 -15.11
N VAL A 98 3.14 11.72 -14.22
CA VAL A 98 2.49 11.23 -13.00
C VAL A 98 3.29 11.67 -11.78
N PHE A 99 2.61 12.23 -10.79
CA PHE A 99 3.20 12.55 -9.50
C PHE A 99 3.07 11.37 -8.55
N VAL A 100 4.09 11.19 -7.72
CA VAL A 100 4.14 10.24 -6.62
C VAL A 100 4.77 10.93 -5.42
N ASP A 101 4.55 10.44 -4.20
CA ASP A 101 5.35 10.88 -3.06
C ASP A 101 6.83 10.47 -3.23
N ASP A 102 7.75 11.21 -2.64
CA ASP A 102 9.16 10.86 -2.53
C ASP A 102 9.60 10.98 -1.06
N PRO A 103 9.78 9.84 -0.35
CA PRO A 103 9.76 8.47 -0.83
C PRO A 103 8.37 7.88 -1.07
N ALA A 104 8.26 6.79 -1.87
CA ALA A 104 7.04 6.02 -2.09
C ALA A 104 7.31 4.57 -2.52
N TRP A 105 6.25 3.79 -2.72
CA TRP A 105 6.35 2.38 -3.13
C TRP A 105 6.91 2.23 -4.54
N PHE A 106 8.05 1.56 -4.64
CA PHE A 106 8.91 1.56 -5.84
C PHE A 106 8.35 0.82 -7.06
N LEU A 107 7.48 -0.20 -6.89
CA LEU A 107 6.98 -0.94 -8.05
C LEU A 107 6.11 -0.09 -8.97
N MET A 108 5.44 0.92 -8.45
CA MET A 108 4.64 1.82 -9.29
C MET A 108 5.52 2.66 -10.23
N PHE A 109 6.76 2.99 -9.86
CA PHE A 109 7.66 3.76 -10.73
C PHE A 109 7.95 2.99 -12.02
N GLY A 110 8.31 1.69 -11.88
CA GLY A 110 8.52 0.81 -13.03
C GLY A 110 7.26 0.62 -13.85
N SER A 111 6.11 0.44 -13.19
CA SER A 111 4.82 0.29 -13.87
C SER A 111 4.48 1.51 -14.75
N PHE A 112 4.62 2.72 -14.23
CA PHE A 112 4.38 3.95 -14.99
C PHE A 112 5.41 4.16 -16.11
N ALA A 113 6.68 3.83 -15.85
CA ALA A 113 7.73 3.91 -16.85
C ALA A 113 7.48 2.98 -18.05
N THR A 114 6.91 1.79 -17.83
CA THR A 114 6.53 0.88 -18.93
C THR A 114 5.43 1.43 -19.83
N LEU A 115 4.65 2.38 -19.33
CA LEU A 115 3.64 3.12 -20.11
C LEU A 115 4.22 4.36 -20.81
N GLY A 116 5.53 4.61 -20.67
CA GLY A 116 6.18 5.80 -21.20
C GLY A 116 5.87 7.08 -20.41
N ALA A 117 5.31 6.98 -19.21
CA ALA A 117 5.02 8.14 -18.38
C ALA A 117 6.27 8.65 -17.64
N LYS A 118 6.31 9.96 -17.41
CA LYS A 118 7.34 10.63 -16.59
C LYS A 118 6.92 10.61 -15.14
N VAL A 119 7.69 9.92 -14.30
CA VAL A 119 7.43 9.86 -12.86
C VAL A 119 8.18 10.98 -12.15
N VAL A 120 7.46 11.82 -11.42
CA VAL A 120 8.02 12.96 -10.68
C VAL A 120 7.64 12.83 -9.22
N GLY A 121 8.67 12.81 -8.33
CA GLY A 121 8.51 12.69 -6.90
C GLY A 121 8.22 14.04 -6.24
N ILE A 122 7.21 14.07 -5.39
CA ILE A 122 6.89 15.22 -4.53
C ILE A 122 7.46 14.93 -3.14
N PRO A 123 8.33 15.78 -2.58
CA PRO A 123 8.90 15.57 -1.26
C PRO A 123 7.82 15.38 -0.20
N ARG A 124 8.00 14.37 0.68
CA ARG A 124 7.05 14.06 1.72
C ARG A 124 7.68 14.13 3.11
N GLY A 125 7.00 14.84 4.01
CA GLY A 125 7.34 14.96 5.44
C GLY A 125 6.50 14.05 6.33
N ALA A 126 6.50 14.34 7.63
CA ALA A 126 5.84 13.53 8.65
C ALA A 126 4.30 13.54 8.54
N ASP A 127 3.70 14.60 8.04
CA ASP A 127 2.25 14.81 7.98
C ASP A 127 1.68 14.84 6.55
N GLY A 128 2.52 14.55 5.55
CA GLY A 128 2.13 14.53 4.14
C GLY A 128 3.12 15.22 3.22
N PRO A 129 2.74 15.45 1.95
CA PRO A 129 3.62 16.05 0.95
C PRO A 129 3.92 17.51 1.25
N ASP A 130 5.04 17.99 0.73
CA ASP A 130 5.34 19.42 0.66
C ASP A 130 4.39 20.09 -0.35
N VAL A 131 3.40 20.81 0.17
CA VAL A 131 2.35 21.42 -0.66
C VAL A 131 2.86 22.61 -1.49
N ALA A 132 3.93 23.29 -1.05
CA ALA A 132 4.53 24.35 -1.84
C ALA A 132 5.26 23.77 -3.05
N ALA A 133 6.03 22.72 -2.85
CA ALA A 133 6.66 21.96 -3.93
C ALA A 133 5.60 21.36 -4.86
N LEU A 134 4.54 20.76 -4.33
CA LEU A 134 3.42 20.20 -5.12
C LEU A 134 2.82 21.25 -6.04
N ALA A 135 2.49 22.45 -5.53
CA ALA A 135 1.90 23.53 -6.31
C ALA A 135 2.85 24.03 -7.42
N GLN A 136 4.13 24.24 -7.09
CA GLN A 136 5.16 24.64 -8.03
C GLN A 136 5.32 23.61 -9.17
N MET A 137 5.46 22.34 -8.81
CA MET A 137 5.67 21.26 -9.77
C MET A 137 4.43 21.00 -10.62
N ALA A 138 3.21 21.22 -10.08
CA ALA A 138 1.96 21.12 -10.84
C ALA A 138 1.90 22.09 -12.00
N VAL A 139 2.35 23.34 -11.80
CA VAL A 139 2.47 24.34 -12.88
C VAL A 139 3.50 23.90 -13.93
N LEU A 140 4.67 23.41 -13.48
CA LEU A 140 5.79 23.09 -14.36
C LEU A 140 5.52 21.82 -15.19
N HIS A 141 4.99 20.76 -14.56
CA HIS A 141 4.90 19.44 -15.16
C HIS A 141 3.51 19.06 -15.66
N ARG A 142 2.46 19.76 -15.21
CA ARG A 142 1.05 19.51 -15.59
C ARG A 142 0.67 18.02 -15.50
N PRO A 143 0.80 17.38 -14.34
CA PRO A 143 0.59 15.95 -14.20
C PRO A 143 -0.89 15.57 -14.46
N LYS A 144 -1.10 14.37 -15.00
CA LYS A 144 -2.44 13.79 -15.15
C LYS A 144 -2.93 13.16 -13.87
N LEU A 145 -2.02 12.48 -13.18
CA LEU A 145 -2.30 11.73 -11.94
C LEU A 145 -1.34 12.17 -10.83
N TYR A 146 -1.84 12.12 -9.61
CA TYR A 146 -1.03 12.10 -8.41
C TYR A 146 -1.39 10.87 -7.56
N VAL A 147 -0.46 9.93 -7.42
CA VAL A 147 -0.64 8.73 -6.61
C VAL A 147 -0.10 8.98 -5.21
N ILE A 148 -0.96 8.90 -4.22
CA ILE A 148 -0.66 9.17 -2.82
C ILE A 148 -1.09 8.01 -1.92
N ASN A 149 -0.28 7.69 -0.91
CA ASN A 149 -0.65 6.77 0.16
C ASN A 149 -0.92 7.59 1.42
N SER A 150 -2.19 7.84 1.73
CA SER A 150 -2.61 8.80 2.75
C SER A 150 -2.46 8.29 4.18
N VAL A 151 -2.64 6.98 4.41
CA VAL A 151 -2.65 6.39 5.75
C VAL A 151 -1.61 5.28 5.85
N LEU A 152 -0.79 5.31 6.90
CA LEU A 152 0.30 4.36 7.14
C LEU A 152 1.20 4.20 5.90
N HIS A 153 1.67 5.32 5.41
CA HIS A 153 2.45 5.46 4.18
C HIS A 153 3.62 4.48 4.08
N ASN A 154 3.80 3.88 2.92
CA ASN A 154 4.97 3.05 2.61
C ASN A 154 6.03 3.91 1.89
N PRO A 155 7.22 4.17 2.50
CA PRO A 155 7.86 3.35 3.55
C PRO A 155 7.80 3.91 4.98
N THR A 156 7.20 5.06 5.23
CA THR A 156 7.42 5.83 6.47
C THR A 156 6.43 5.54 7.60
N SER A 157 5.34 4.84 7.32
CA SER A 157 4.17 4.63 8.22
C SER A 157 3.51 5.93 8.71
N THR A 158 3.82 7.08 8.11
CA THR A 158 3.16 8.34 8.42
C THR A 158 1.74 8.40 7.86
N SER A 159 0.89 9.23 8.43
CA SER A 159 -0.46 9.47 7.92
C SER A 159 -0.67 10.94 7.60
N LEU A 160 -1.53 11.20 6.62
CA LEU A 160 -1.82 12.53 6.11
C LEU A 160 -2.61 13.33 7.16
N SER A 161 -2.18 14.56 7.43
CA SER A 161 -2.96 15.48 8.25
C SER A 161 -4.16 16.04 7.47
N ALA A 162 -5.21 16.45 8.19
CA ALA A 162 -6.40 17.04 7.57
C ALA A 162 -6.06 18.30 6.76
N ALA A 163 -5.15 19.12 7.27
CA ALA A 163 -4.69 20.34 6.60
C ALA A 163 -3.99 20.00 5.27
N LYS A 164 -3.09 19.03 5.27
CA LYS A 164 -2.39 18.56 4.05
C LYS A 164 -3.35 17.93 3.07
N ALA A 165 -4.28 17.09 3.53
CA ALA A 165 -5.30 16.46 2.68
C ALA A 165 -6.13 17.52 1.94
N PHE A 166 -6.59 18.55 2.65
CA PHE A 166 -7.34 19.66 2.07
C PHE A 166 -6.50 20.45 1.05
N GLN A 167 -5.25 20.78 1.39
CA GLN A 167 -4.36 21.53 0.50
C GLN A 167 -4.04 20.73 -0.78
N VAL A 168 -3.78 19.42 -0.66
CA VAL A 168 -3.54 18.53 -1.81
C VAL A 168 -4.77 18.51 -2.73
N LEU A 169 -5.97 18.36 -2.15
CA LEU A 169 -7.21 18.36 -2.91
C LEU A 169 -7.41 19.68 -3.66
N LYS A 170 -7.18 20.82 -3.00
CA LYS A 170 -7.27 22.16 -3.62
C LYS A 170 -6.31 22.34 -4.78
N ILE A 171 -5.05 21.94 -4.63
CA ILE A 171 -4.05 22.01 -5.71
C ILE A 171 -4.49 21.08 -6.87
N ALA A 172 -4.97 19.88 -6.57
CA ALA A 172 -5.46 18.97 -7.59
C ALA A 172 -6.66 19.55 -8.37
N GLU A 173 -7.60 20.18 -7.67
CA GLU A 173 -8.72 20.90 -8.30
C GLU A 173 -8.24 22.01 -9.24
N GLN A 174 -7.33 22.87 -8.76
CA GLN A 174 -6.81 24.02 -9.52
C GLN A 174 -6.07 23.61 -10.80
N HIS A 175 -5.38 22.47 -10.76
CA HIS A 175 -4.53 22.02 -11.88
C HIS A 175 -5.13 20.86 -12.68
N GLY A 176 -6.37 20.43 -12.39
CA GLY A 176 -7.03 19.34 -13.10
C GLY A 176 -6.37 17.97 -12.89
N ILE A 177 -5.73 17.76 -11.75
CA ILE A 177 -5.04 16.49 -11.40
C ILE A 177 -6.04 15.50 -10.83
N THR A 178 -6.05 14.27 -11.33
CA THR A 178 -6.78 13.17 -10.69
C THR A 178 -5.92 12.55 -9.60
N ILE A 179 -6.45 12.45 -8.39
CA ILE A 179 -5.75 11.82 -7.26
C ILE A 179 -6.07 10.32 -7.24
N VAL A 180 -5.04 9.50 -7.08
CA VAL A 180 -5.17 8.06 -6.83
C VAL A 180 -4.71 7.79 -5.41
N GLU A 181 -5.65 7.52 -4.52
CA GLU A 181 -5.39 7.29 -3.11
C GLU A 181 -5.26 5.80 -2.82
N ASP A 182 -4.02 5.34 -2.56
CA ASP A 182 -3.72 3.96 -2.17
C ASP A 182 -3.82 3.81 -0.66
N ASP A 183 -4.84 3.11 -0.18
CA ASP A 183 -5.12 2.87 1.23
C ASP A 183 -5.04 1.39 1.61
N ILE A 184 -4.07 0.67 1.02
CA ILE A 184 -3.87 -0.78 1.24
C ILE A 184 -3.57 -1.15 2.70
N TYR A 185 -3.14 -0.19 3.51
CA TYR A 185 -2.81 -0.38 4.93
C TYR A 185 -3.92 0.06 5.89
N CYS A 186 -5.08 0.51 5.39
CA CYS A 186 -6.15 1.11 6.19
C CYS A 186 -6.54 0.29 7.43
N ASP A 187 -6.61 -1.02 7.31
CA ASP A 187 -7.05 -1.92 8.37
C ASP A 187 -6.00 -2.15 9.48
N MET A 188 -4.76 -1.69 9.26
CA MET A 188 -3.70 -1.68 10.28
C MET A 188 -3.68 -0.37 11.09
N HIS A 189 -4.49 0.61 10.71
CA HIS A 189 -4.58 1.89 11.42
C HIS A 189 -5.32 1.71 12.75
N PRO A 190 -4.80 2.27 13.87
CA PRO A 190 -5.38 2.03 15.21
C PRO A 190 -6.72 2.73 15.46
N GLY A 191 -7.17 3.56 14.53
CA GLY A 191 -8.39 4.36 14.64
C GLY A 191 -8.10 5.84 14.97
N ALA A 192 -9.05 6.69 14.66
CA ALA A 192 -8.91 8.15 14.79
C ALA A 192 -8.70 8.63 16.23
N ALA A 193 -9.16 7.87 17.23
CA ALA A 193 -8.96 8.19 18.65
C ALA A 193 -7.48 8.10 19.07
N VAL A 194 -6.70 7.23 18.44
CA VAL A 194 -5.27 7.03 18.74
C VAL A 194 -4.38 7.88 17.82
N GLN A 195 -4.71 7.89 16.56
CA GLN A 195 -3.98 8.67 15.54
C GLN A 195 -4.98 9.20 14.49
N PRO A 196 -5.18 10.50 14.41
CA PRO A 196 -5.96 11.07 13.33
C PRO A 196 -5.33 10.74 11.98
N ALA A 197 -6.15 10.29 11.04
CA ALA A 197 -5.74 10.03 9.67
C ALA A 197 -6.85 10.49 8.74
N THR A 198 -6.50 11.32 7.77
CA THR A 198 -7.46 11.88 6.83
C THR A 198 -7.28 11.24 5.47
N ARG A 199 -8.37 10.73 4.92
CA ARG A 199 -8.44 10.25 3.54
C ARG A 199 -8.95 11.37 2.65
N ILE A 200 -8.28 11.58 1.53
CA ILE A 200 -8.69 12.62 0.57
C ILE A 200 -10.04 12.21 -0.05
N ALA A 201 -10.26 10.90 -0.25
CA ALA A 201 -11.54 10.38 -0.74
C ALA A 201 -12.73 10.69 0.19
N ALA A 202 -12.51 10.78 1.51
CA ALA A 202 -13.55 11.17 2.45
C ALA A 202 -13.92 12.66 2.30
N LEU A 203 -12.97 13.52 1.96
CA LEU A 203 -13.21 14.95 1.70
C LEU A 203 -13.88 15.17 0.32
N ASP A 204 -13.45 14.42 -0.69
CA ASP A 204 -13.84 14.57 -2.09
C ASP A 204 -15.09 13.76 -2.48
N GLN A 205 -15.44 12.74 -1.68
CA GLN A 205 -16.55 11.82 -1.95
C GLN A 205 -16.50 11.20 -3.35
N LEU A 206 -15.29 10.76 -3.77
CA LEU A 206 -15.02 10.07 -5.04
C LEU A 206 -15.33 10.88 -6.32
N GLN A 207 -15.38 12.20 -6.24
CA GLN A 207 -15.62 13.04 -7.41
C GLN A 207 -14.35 13.18 -8.27
N ARG A 208 -13.22 13.38 -7.65
CA ARG A 208 -11.90 13.55 -8.28
C ARG A 208 -10.88 12.51 -7.81
N VAL A 209 -11.14 11.92 -6.66
CA VAL A 209 -10.28 10.91 -6.04
C VAL A 209 -10.71 9.51 -6.46
N ILE A 210 -9.77 8.72 -6.92
CA ILE A 210 -9.89 7.29 -7.15
C ILE A 210 -9.29 6.59 -5.95
N TYR A 211 -10.11 5.91 -5.16
CA TYR A 211 -9.69 5.18 -3.96
C TYR A 211 -9.34 3.74 -4.28
N LEU A 212 -8.19 3.28 -3.80
CA LEU A 212 -7.71 1.90 -3.97
C LEU A 212 -7.60 1.23 -2.60
N GLY A 213 -8.15 0.03 -2.50
CA GLY A 213 -8.07 -0.80 -1.31
C GLY A 213 -7.86 -2.27 -1.64
N GLY A 214 -7.56 -3.07 -0.63
CA GLY A 214 -7.36 -4.50 -0.83
C GLY A 214 -7.03 -5.26 0.45
N PHE A 215 -6.86 -6.56 0.31
CA PHE A 215 -6.73 -7.50 1.42
C PHE A 215 -5.38 -8.22 1.46
N SER A 216 -4.44 -7.84 0.57
CA SER A 216 -3.14 -8.51 0.44
C SER A 216 -2.24 -8.37 1.67
N LYS A 217 -2.44 -7.33 2.49
CA LYS A 217 -1.60 -7.05 3.67
C LYS A 217 -2.19 -7.60 4.96
N THR A 218 -3.49 -7.86 4.99
CA THR A 218 -4.22 -8.29 6.19
C THR A 218 -4.70 -9.74 6.11
N LEU A 219 -5.16 -10.23 4.96
CA LEU A 219 -5.58 -11.62 4.81
C LEU A 219 -4.51 -12.49 4.18
N ALA A 220 -4.22 -12.29 2.91
CA ALA A 220 -3.15 -12.97 2.19
C ALA A 220 -2.84 -12.28 0.85
N ALA A 221 -1.58 -12.17 0.54
CA ALA A 221 -1.14 -11.64 -0.75
C ALA A 221 -1.57 -12.54 -1.93
N ASN A 222 -1.64 -13.85 -1.72
CA ASN A 222 -2.00 -14.83 -2.76
C ASN A 222 -3.48 -14.84 -3.14
N LEU A 223 -4.38 -14.30 -2.32
CA LEU A 223 -5.79 -14.17 -2.69
C LEU A 223 -6.00 -13.23 -3.86
N ARG A 224 -5.10 -12.28 -4.05
CA ARG A 224 -5.16 -11.29 -5.12
C ARG A 224 -6.51 -10.57 -5.20
N VAL A 225 -7.04 -10.11 -4.08
CA VAL A 225 -8.31 -9.36 -4.01
C VAL A 225 -8.03 -7.91 -3.59
N GLY A 226 -8.33 -7.00 -4.47
CA GLY A 226 -8.33 -5.56 -4.27
C GLY A 226 -9.52 -4.93 -4.96
N PHE A 227 -9.64 -3.63 -4.88
CA PHE A 227 -10.73 -2.90 -5.52
C PHE A 227 -10.35 -1.44 -5.79
N ILE A 228 -11.08 -0.86 -6.74
CA ILE A 228 -11.14 0.56 -7.03
C ILE A 228 -12.53 1.05 -6.59
N ALA A 229 -12.60 2.20 -5.94
CA ALA A 229 -13.82 2.95 -5.74
C ALA A 229 -13.68 4.35 -6.35
N THR A 230 -14.64 4.73 -7.18
CA THR A 230 -14.62 6.00 -7.94
C THR A 230 -16.04 6.38 -8.38
N SER A 231 -16.21 7.38 -9.26
CA SER A 231 -17.53 7.67 -9.83
C SER A 231 -18.08 6.46 -10.62
N ALA A 232 -19.40 6.27 -10.64
CA ALA A 232 -20.02 5.13 -11.33
C ALA A 232 -19.67 5.09 -12.83
N GLU A 233 -19.58 6.26 -13.46
CA GLU A 233 -19.19 6.36 -14.88
C GLU A 233 -17.76 5.87 -15.11
N LEU A 234 -16.80 6.32 -14.27
CA LEU A 234 -15.41 5.88 -14.38
C LEU A 234 -15.26 4.41 -14.02
N ALA A 235 -15.97 3.92 -12.99
CA ALA A 235 -15.97 2.50 -12.61
C ALA A 235 -16.38 1.61 -13.80
N LYS A 236 -17.44 1.99 -14.53
CA LYS A 236 -17.85 1.29 -15.75
C LYS A 236 -16.74 1.27 -16.81
N ARG A 237 -16.13 2.43 -17.10
CA ARG A 237 -15.02 2.52 -18.08
C ARG A 237 -13.81 1.68 -17.68
N LEU A 238 -13.49 1.62 -16.39
CA LEU A 238 -12.39 0.79 -15.88
C LEU A 238 -12.73 -0.70 -15.94
N ALA A 239 -13.99 -1.09 -15.69
CA ALA A 239 -14.46 -2.45 -15.87
C ALA A 239 -14.38 -2.88 -17.36
N ASP A 240 -14.79 -2.01 -18.30
CA ASP A 240 -14.66 -2.27 -19.74
C ASP A 240 -13.18 -2.44 -20.14
N ARG A 241 -12.28 -1.61 -19.61
CA ARG A 241 -10.83 -1.74 -19.85
C ARG A 241 -10.28 -3.05 -19.24
N LYS A 242 -10.77 -3.47 -18.09
CA LYS A 242 -10.38 -4.74 -17.44
C LYS A 242 -10.73 -5.94 -18.33
N ILE A 243 -11.85 -5.92 -19.06
CA ILE A 243 -12.21 -6.96 -20.02
C ILE A 243 -11.09 -7.18 -21.05
N LEU A 244 -10.50 -6.09 -21.56
CA LEU A 244 -9.45 -6.15 -22.57
C LEU A 244 -8.11 -6.73 -22.06
N SER A 245 -7.89 -6.73 -20.75
CA SER A 245 -6.63 -7.18 -20.14
C SER A 245 -6.72 -8.54 -19.46
N THR A 246 -7.81 -8.79 -18.74
CA THR A 246 -7.94 -9.96 -17.87
C THR A 246 -9.33 -10.58 -17.88
N LEU A 247 -10.27 -10.08 -18.69
CA LEU A 247 -11.70 -10.41 -18.71
C LEU A 247 -12.35 -10.11 -17.34
N THR A 248 -12.12 -10.95 -16.36
CA THR A 248 -12.63 -10.83 -14.98
C THR A 248 -11.53 -11.19 -13.98
N THR A 249 -11.69 -10.79 -12.74
CA THR A 249 -10.93 -11.35 -11.62
C THR A 249 -11.51 -12.70 -11.22
N SER A 250 -10.72 -13.54 -10.54
CA SER A 250 -11.19 -14.80 -10.00
C SER A 250 -12.26 -14.56 -8.93
N GLU A 251 -13.50 -14.96 -9.22
CA GLU A 251 -14.61 -14.83 -8.28
C GLU A 251 -14.45 -15.73 -7.04
N VAL A 252 -13.61 -16.78 -7.12
CA VAL A 252 -13.29 -17.61 -5.95
C VAL A 252 -12.67 -16.79 -4.82
N GLY A 253 -11.64 -15.99 -5.13
CA GLY A 253 -11.02 -15.09 -4.16
C GLY A 253 -12.00 -14.04 -3.61
N GLU A 254 -12.82 -13.47 -4.48
CA GLU A 254 -13.83 -12.47 -4.11
C GLU A 254 -14.89 -13.06 -3.16
N ARG A 255 -15.36 -14.29 -3.41
CA ARG A 255 -16.31 -15.00 -2.55
C ARG A 255 -15.70 -15.36 -1.20
N VAL A 256 -14.41 -15.74 -1.15
CA VAL A 256 -13.70 -15.99 0.12
C VAL A 256 -13.66 -14.70 0.95
N VAL A 257 -13.27 -13.58 0.36
CA VAL A 257 -13.23 -12.29 1.06
C VAL A 257 -14.63 -11.87 1.50
N TYR A 258 -15.63 -11.97 0.62
CA TYR A 258 -17.02 -11.71 0.98
C TYR A 258 -17.46 -12.51 2.20
N LYS A 259 -17.20 -13.81 2.22
CA LYS A 259 -17.56 -14.69 3.35
C LYS A 259 -16.91 -14.24 4.65
N ILE A 260 -15.61 -13.91 4.62
CA ILE A 260 -14.86 -13.45 5.79
C ILE A 260 -15.41 -12.10 6.32
N LEU A 261 -15.79 -11.19 5.41
CA LEU A 261 -16.38 -9.90 5.77
C LEU A 261 -17.80 -10.07 6.34
N SER A 262 -18.67 -10.80 5.63
CA SER A 262 -20.08 -10.97 6.00
C SER A 262 -20.27 -11.75 7.30
N ASP A 263 -19.37 -12.67 7.63
CA ASP A 263 -19.39 -13.40 8.91
C ASP A 263 -18.85 -12.59 10.10
N GLY A 264 -18.36 -11.35 9.87
CA GLY A 264 -17.80 -10.49 10.91
C GLY A 264 -16.42 -10.92 11.44
N HIS A 265 -15.79 -11.91 10.83
CA HIS A 265 -14.49 -12.42 11.28
C HIS A 265 -13.34 -11.48 10.96
N TYR A 266 -13.48 -10.64 9.93
CA TYR A 266 -12.43 -9.76 9.46
C TYR A 266 -12.04 -8.70 10.51
N ARG A 267 -13.00 -8.07 11.16
CA ARG A 267 -12.74 -7.05 12.19
C ARG A 267 -11.87 -7.59 13.33
N LYS A 268 -12.26 -8.73 13.90
CA LYS A 268 -11.48 -9.40 14.97
C LYS A 268 -10.06 -9.77 14.52
N HIS A 269 -9.93 -10.19 13.26
CA HIS A 269 -8.63 -10.50 12.67
C HIS A 269 -7.76 -9.26 12.55
N ALA A 270 -8.29 -8.15 12.03
CA ALA A 270 -7.59 -6.86 11.92
C ALA A 270 -7.19 -6.31 13.29
N ASP A 271 -8.06 -6.39 14.30
CA ASP A 271 -7.75 -6.01 15.69
C ASP A 271 -6.57 -6.81 16.25
N ARG A 272 -6.55 -8.12 16.00
CA ARG A 272 -5.44 -8.99 16.43
C ARG A 272 -4.13 -8.62 15.72
N LEU A 273 -4.17 -8.30 14.44
CA LEU A 273 -2.99 -7.85 13.69
C LEU A 273 -2.44 -6.54 14.25
N ARG A 274 -3.31 -5.57 14.53
CA ARG A 274 -2.92 -4.29 15.15
C ARG A 274 -2.23 -4.53 16.49
N GLY A 275 -2.84 -5.33 17.38
CA GLY A 275 -2.24 -5.66 18.68
C GLY A 275 -0.87 -6.34 18.57
N LYS A 276 -0.67 -7.23 17.58
CA LYS A 276 0.64 -7.84 17.32
C LYS A 276 1.66 -6.82 16.82
N LEU A 277 1.27 -5.92 15.92
CA LEU A 277 2.15 -4.86 15.43
C LEU A 277 2.57 -3.91 16.54
N ASP A 278 1.63 -3.45 17.36
CA ASP A 278 1.90 -2.56 18.50
C ASP A 278 2.87 -3.20 19.49
N ALA A 279 2.69 -4.49 19.79
CA ALA A 279 3.55 -5.22 20.72
C ALA A 279 5.02 -5.34 20.26
N VAL A 280 5.28 -5.35 18.95
CA VAL A 280 6.65 -5.51 18.42
C VAL A 280 7.29 -4.20 17.99
N ARG A 281 6.50 -3.17 17.70
CA ARG A 281 6.98 -1.92 17.09
C ARG A 281 8.00 -1.18 17.97
N ASP A 282 7.67 -0.92 19.23
CA ASP A 282 8.55 -0.20 20.13
C ASP A 282 9.85 -0.97 20.41
N LYS A 283 9.75 -2.29 20.48
CA LYS A 283 10.93 -3.15 20.62
C LYS A 283 11.83 -3.04 19.39
N ALA A 284 11.27 -3.09 18.20
CA ALA A 284 12.01 -2.95 16.94
C ALA A 284 12.71 -1.59 16.85
N ILE A 285 12.02 -0.50 17.19
CA ILE A 285 12.60 0.86 17.23
C ILE A 285 13.81 0.91 18.18
N ARG A 286 13.64 0.45 19.43
CA ARG A 286 14.77 0.41 20.39
C ARG A 286 15.93 -0.45 19.92
N GLN A 287 15.68 -1.55 19.23
CA GLN A 287 16.74 -2.40 18.67
C GLN A 287 17.51 -1.67 17.56
N LEU A 288 16.83 -0.98 16.66
CA LEU A 288 17.45 -0.19 15.59
C LEU A 288 18.31 0.95 16.16
N GLU A 289 17.81 1.68 17.15
CA GLU A 289 18.56 2.75 17.81
C GLU A 289 19.81 2.23 18.55
N ARG A 290 19.71 1.07 19.20
CA ARG A 290 20.83 0.45 19.88
C ARG A 290 21.97 0.09 18.92
N ILE A 291 21.66 -0.34 17.71
CA ILE A 291 22.68 -0.64 16.68
C ILE A 291 23.13 0.61 15.90
N GLY A 292 22.73 1.80 16.36
CA GLY A 292 23.22 3.08 15.84
C GLY A 292 22.36 3.71 14.76
N MET A 293 21.20 3.15 14.38
CA MET A 293 20.31 3.82 13.45
C MET A 293 19.55 4.97 14.12
N THR A 294 19.21 6.00 13.34
CA THR A 294 18.34 7.09 13.78
C THR A 294 16.97 7.01 13.11
N ILE A 295 15.93 7.41 13.86
CA ILE A 295 14.55 7.40 13.39
C ILE A 295 13.98 8.80 13.63
N ASP A 296 14.08 9.67 12.61
CA ASP A 296 13.66 11.08 12.70
C ASP A 296 12.14 11.22 12.84
N ILE A 297 11.39 10.33 12.18
CA ILE A 297 9.94 10.33 12.19
C ILE A 297 9.45 9.06 12.85
N ARG A 298 8.95 9.17 14.07
CA ARG A 298 8.36 8.07 14.83
C ARG A 298 6.86 8.03 14.59
N ALA A 299 6.45 7.34 13.52
CA ALA A 299 5.02 7.08 13.32
C ALA A 299 4.50 6.18 14.46
N PRO A 300 3.34 6.48 15.05
CA PRO A 300 2.83 5.75 16.22
C PRO A 300 2.28 4.36 15.89
N ALA A 301 2.05 4.04 14.63
CA ALA A 301 1.49 2.78 14.17
C ALA A 301 2.09 2.33 12.84
N GLY A 302 1.63 1.18 12.33
CA GLY A 302 2.02 0.64 11.03
C GLY A 302 3.15 -0.38 11.10
N MET A 303 3.40 -1.05 9.98
CA MET A 303 4.33 -2.16 9.92
C MET A 303 5.76 -1.75 9.53
N PHE A 304 6.00 -0.49 9.18
CA PHE A 304 7.31 -0.02 8.73
C PHE A 304 7.92 1.00 9.68
N VAL A 305 9.26 1.02 9.68
CA VAL A 305 10.08 2.10 10.21
C VAL A 305 10.99 2.56 9.07
N TRP A 306 11.12 3.87 8.90
CA TRP A 306 12.03 4.52 7.98
C TRP A 306 13.26 4.96 8.76
N ALA A 307 14.30 4.10 8.78
CA ALA A 307 15.47 4.25 9.61
C ALA A 307 16.67 4.75 8.80
N ASP A 308 17.46 5.64 9.41
CA ASP A 308 18.69 6.19 8.84
C ASP A 308 19.90 5.43 9.41
N ALA A 309 20.66 4.79 8.54
CA ALA A 309 21.88 4.06 8.88
C ALA A 309 23.11 4.97 9.00
N GLY A 310 23.04 6.21 8.52
CA GLY A 310 24.17 7.15 8.49
C GLY A 310 25.25 6.81 7.46
N CYS A 311 25.02 5.79 6.62
CA CYS A 311 25.87 5.39 5.50
C CYS A 311 24.99 4.95 4.32
N ASP A 312 25.54 4.88 3.11
CA ASP A 312 24.78 4.41 1.93
C ASP A 312 24.25 2.99 2.16
N THR A 313 22.92 2.84 2.04
CA THR A 313 22.23 1.58 2.28
C THR A 313 22.25 0.61 1.09
N ASN A 314 22.68 1.03 -0.10
CA ASN A 314 22.80 0.15 -1.25
C ASN A 314 23.90 -0.92 -1.06
N PRO A 315 25.17 -0.56 -0.78
CA PRO A 315 26.20 -1.56 -0.48
C PRO A 315 25.87 -2.41 0.75
N LEU A 316 25.19 -1.82 1.75
CA LEU A 316 24.73 -2.56 2.94
C LEU A 316 23.73 -3.66 2.55
N ALA A 317 22.77 -3.36 1.67
CA ALA A 317 21.78 -4.33 1.21
C ALA A 317 22.41 -5.42 0.32
N GLU A 318 23.43 -5.11 -0.47
CA GLU A 318 24.18 -6.09 -1.26
C GLU A 318 24.92 -7.09 -0.38
N ARG A 319 25.65 -6.59 0.64
CA ARG A 319 26.35 -7.46 1.61
C ARG A 319 25.37 -8.30 2.45
N ALA A 320 24.23 -7.74 2.81
CA ALA A 320 23.15 -8.46 3.47
C ALA A 320 22.62 -9.62 2.62
N MET A 321 22.43 -9.38 1.33
CA MET A 321 21.96 -10.39 0.38
C MET A 321 22.92 -11.57 0.27
N ALA A 322 24.22 -11.35 0.36
CA ALA A 322 25.23 -12.41 0.39
C ALA A 322 25.17 -13.31 1.63
N GLN A 323 24.47 -12.85 2.69
CA GLN A 323 24.19 -13.59 3.93
C GLN A 323 22.73 -13.99 4.09
N ASP A 324 22.01 -14.06 2.99
CA ASP A 324 20.58 -14.44 2.93
C ASP A 324 19.60 -13.47 3.61
N TYR A 325 20.04 -12.25 3.95
CA TYR A 325 19.16 -11.21 4.46
C TYR A 325 18.62 -10.31 3.36
N LEU A 326 17.30 -10.06 3.36
CA LEU A 326 16.67 -9.13 2.44
C LEU A 326 16.42 -7.78 3.14
N LEU A 327 17.17 -6.76 2.73
CA LEU A 327 16.95 -5.37 3.13
C LEU A 327 16.26 -4.58 2.01
N ALA A 328 15.72 -3.43 2.35
CA ALA A 328 15.09 -2.50 1.40
C ALA A 328 15.75 -1.12 1.49
N PRO A 329 16.83 -0.89 0.71
CA PRO A 329 17.56 0.38 0.73
C PRO A 329 16.69 1.54 0.25
N GLY A 330 17.00 2.74 0.74
CA GLY A 330 16.20 3.93 0.51
C GLY A 330 16.13 4.39 -0.95
N SER A 331 17.16 4.10 -1.73
CA SER A 331 17.20 4.39 -3.17
C SER A 331 16.03 3.78 -3.94
N LEU A 332 15.54 2.61 -3.52
CA LEU A 332 14.36 1.97 -4.13
C LEU A 332 13.10 2.83 -4.03
N PHE A 333 12.95 3.62 -2.97
CA PHE A 333 11.73 4.36 -2.66
C PHE A 333 11.71 5.77 -3.26
N SER A 334 12.72 6.17 -4.02
CA SER A 334 12.74 7.42 -4.76
C SER A 334 12.68 7.17 -6.27
N PRO A 335 11.86 7.93 -7.03
CA PRO A 335 11.87 7.83 -8.49
C PRO A 335 13.24 8.12 -9.12
N ARG A 336 14.08 8.89 -8.42
CA ARG A 336 15.44 9.23 -8.88
C ARG A 336 16.47 8.13 -8.58
N GLN A 337 16.16 7.19 -7.70
CA GLN A 337 17.00 6.08 -7.28
C GLN A 337 18.44 6.48 -6.84
N LEU A 338 18.58 7.69 -6.29
CA LEU A 338 19.86 8.17 -5.78
C LEU A 338 20.26 7.42 -4.50
N PRO A 339 21.57 7.31 -4.21
CA PRO A 339 22.05 6.76 -2.94
C PRO A 339 21.34 7.37 -1.74
N SER A 340 21.06 6.58 -0.72
CA SER A 340 20.32 7.01 0.47
C SER A 340 20.91 6.34 1.71
N THR A 341 21.03 7.11 2.79
CA THR A 341 21.37 6.57 4.11
C THR A 341 20.18 5.88 4.80
N ARG A 342 18.99 6.05 4.26
CA ARG A 342 17.74 5.51 4.84
C ARG A 342 17.40 4.15 4.27
N MET A 343 16.65 3.36 5.03
CA MET A 343 16.06 2.11 4.58
C MET A 343 14.72 1.83 5.25
N ARG A 344 13.89 1.04 4.58
CA ARG A 344 12.63 0.56 5.16
C ARG A 344 12.86 -0.73 5.93
N ILE A 345 12.39 -0.75 7.18
CA ILE A 345 12.39 -1.95 8.05
C ILE A 345 10.95 -2.33 8.37
N ASN A 346 10.61 -3.59 8.15
CA ASN A 346 9.36 -4.20 8.61
C ASN A 346 9.55 -4.66 10.07
N VAL A 347 8.82 -4.04 10.98
CA VAL A 347 8.96 -4.30 12.43
C VAL A 347 8.59 -5.72 12.82
N ALA A 348 7.68 -6.36 12.10
CA ALA A 348 7.25 -7.73 12.35
C ALA A 348 8.29 -8.78 11.95
N ALA A 349 9.25 -8.41 11.10
CA ALA A 349 10.32 -9.28 10.63
C ALA A 349 11.68 -9.05 11.33
N LEU A 350 11.79 -8.05 12.22
CA LEU A 350 13.04 -7.70 12.90
C LEU A 350 13.21 -8.52 14.21
N THR A 351 13.32 -9.83 14.08
CA THR A 351 13.42 -10.75 15.23
C THR A 351 14.72 -11.57 15.28
N ASP A 352 15.51 -11.55 14.20
CA ASP A 352 16.76 -12.31 14.10
C ASP A 352 17.92 -11.56 14.76
N ALA A 353 18.54 -12.19 15.77
CA ALA A 353 19.68 -11.60 16.48
C ALA A 353 20.97 -11.59 15.63
N GLY A 354 21.09 -12.51 14.66
CA GLY A 354 22.21 -12.55 13.70
C GLY A 354 22.16 -11.35 12.78
N LEU A 355 20.97 -11.04 12.25
CA LEU A 355 20.73 -9.84 11.43
C LEU A 355 21.09 -8.55 12.19
N LEU A 356 20.67 -8.42 13.44
CA LEU A 356 20.96 -7.21 14.23
C LEU A 356 22.48 -7.03 14.44
N ARG A 357 23.21 -8.11 14.76
CA ARG A 357 24.69 -8.06 14.86
C ARG A 357 25.35 -7.75 13.51
N PHE A 358 24.84 -8.31 12.43
CA PHE A 358 25.29 -7.97 11.09
C PHE A 358 25.12 -6.47 10.80
N LEU A 359 23.91 -5.93 11.01
CA LEU A 359 23.62 -4.51 10.77
C LEU A 359 24.51 -3.59 11.64
N GLU A 360 24.66 -3.90 12.92
CA GLU A 360 25.51 -3.13 13.86
C GLU A 360 26.95 -3.01 13.34
N ARG A 361 27.55 -4.14 12.95
CA ARG A 361 28.92 -4.19 12.42
C ARG A 361 29.05 -3.40 11.10
N GLU A 362 28.13 -3.62 10.16
CA GLU A 362 28.20 -3.00 8.83
C GLU A 362 27.92 -1.49 8.89
N ILE A 363 27.02 -1.04 9.76
CA ILE A 363 26.75 0.39 9.98
C ILE A 363 27.99 1.06 10.59
N ALA A 364 28.62 0.45 11.58
CA ALA A 364 29.83 0.96 12.19
C ALA A 364 30.98 1.09 11.15
N ALA A 365 31.16 0.08 10.32
CA ALA A 365 32.16 0.08 9.25
C ALA A 365 31.86 1.08 8.13
N GLY A 366 30.59 1.31 7.81
CA GLY A 366 30.17 2.24 6.77
C GLY A 366 30.24 3.72 7.15
N ARG A 367 30.43 4.03 8.45
CA ARG A 367 30.60 5.38 8.98
C ARG A 367 32.07 5.76 9.21
N ALA A 368 32.96 4.77 9.25
CA ALA A 368 34.41 4.94 9.37
C ALA A 368 35.03 5.32 8.02
#